data_d44f0a8b4fcffa1cf9ffeb7a04f2e6a8
#
_entry.id   d44f0a8b4fcffa1cf9ffeb7a04f2e6a8
#
_cell.length_a   1.000
_cell.length_b   1.000
_cell.length_c   1.000
_cell.angle_alpha   90.00
_cell.angle_beta   90.00
_cell.angle_gamma   90.00
#
_symmetry.space_group_name_H-M   'P 1'
#
loop_
_entity.id
_entity.type
_entity.pdbx_description
1 polymer ?
#
loop_
_entity_poly.entity_id
_entity_poly.type
_entity_poly.pdbx_seq_one_letter_code
_entity_poly.pdbx_strand_id
1 'polypeptide(L)'
;HLRNGIRYDYRRIGTDDLGCVGFSGRYPDNLIEEIGNYEAVASVLAHSLDFDIIHSHDWLTYPAGVFAKQISGKPLCIHVHATDFDRSRGNVNPTVFAIEKRGMQETDHIMCVSNLTRRTVIEKYGIDPRKVSTVHNAVEPLANPEEFQKHPRKDKLVTFLGRITMQKGPEYFVEAAARVLAKTDGVRFVMAGSGDMMEKMIRLAAKK
;
A
#
# COMPACT_ATOMS: atom_id res chain seq x y z
N HIS A 1 -0.28 12.70 -12.12
CA HIS A 1 -1.53 12.84 -12.85
C HIS A 1 -1.42 13.98 -13.84
N LEU A 2 -1.71 13.70 -15.11
CA LEU A 2 -1.74 14.69 -16.19
C LEU A 2 -3.17 15.26 -16.28
N ARG A 3 -3.37 16.49 -15.87
CA ARG A 3 -4.49 17.31 -16.33
C ARG A 3 -3.87 18.40 -17.22
N ASN A 4 -4.29 18.47 -18.46
CA ASN A 4 -3.91 19.50 -19.45
C ASN A 4 -2.40 19.62 -19.77
N GLY A 5 -1.65 18.52 -19.76
CA GLY A 5 -0.24 18.54 -20.11
C GLY A 5 0.71 19.22 -19.11
N ILE A 6 0.22 19.66 -17.95
CA ILE A 6 1.04 20.29 -16.94
C ILE A 6 1.64 19.19 -16.05
N ARG A 7 2.96 19.07 -16.09
CA ARG A 7 3.73 18.23 -15.18
C ARG A 7 3.96 19.01 -13.89
N TYR A 8 3.27 18.65 -12.82
CA TYR A 8 3.59 19.18 -11.49
C TYR A 8 4.86 18.50 -10.95
N ASP A 9 5.91 19.26 -10.74
CA ASP A 9 7.09 18.76 -10.03
C ASP A 9 6.84 18.89 -8.52
N TYR A 10 6.31 17.84 -7.93
CA TYR A 10 6.02 17.76 -6.49
C TYR A 10 7.25 17.79 -5.60
N ARG A 11 8.45 17.84 -6.16
CA ARG A 11 9.71 17.90 -5.40
C ARG A 11 10.02 19.28 -4.82
N ARG A 12 9.25 20.31 -5.22
CA ARG A 12 9.37 21.67 -4.70
C ARG A 12 8.03 22.36 -4.66
N ILE A 13 7.34 22.26 -3.55
CA ILE A 13 6.23 23.16 -3.25
C ILE A 13 6.82 24.21 -2.31
N GLY A 14 7.20 25.36 -2.89
CA GLY A 14 7.58 26.53 -2.14
C GLY A 14 6.32 27.26 -1.71
N THR A 15 6.20 27.52 -0.43
CA THR A 15 5.33 28.58 0.09
C THR A 15 6.26 29.64 0.64
N ASP A 16 6.07 30.89 0.28
CA ASP A 16 6.97 31.98 0.64
C ASP A 16 7.14 32.17 2.15
N ASP A 17 6.26 31.58 2.98
CA ASP A 17 6.27 31.70 4.44
C ASP A 17 6.48 30.36 5.21
N LEU A 18 6.39 29.20 4.59
CA LEU A 18 6.47 27.89 5.27
C LEU A 18 7.72 27.07 4.98
N GLY A 19 8.64 27.58 4.15
CA GLY A 19 9.82 26.87 3.71
C GLY A 19 9.50 25.82 2.63
N CYS A 20 10.56 25.24 2.05
CA CYS A 20 10.43 24.18 1.05
C CYS A 20 10.30 22.81 1.74
N VAL A 21 9.20 22.10 1.52
CA VAL A 21 9.09 20.68 1.90
C VAL A 21 9.69 19.84 0.77
N GLY A 22 10.84 19.22 1.04
CA GLY A 22 11.53 18.36 0.08
C GLY A 22 11.11 16.89 0.28
N PHE A 23 10.49 16.27 -0.74
CA PHE A 23 10.28 14.83 -0.74
C PHE A 23 11.47 14.12 -1.40
N SER A 24 12.13 13.21 -0.68
CA SER A 24 13.28 12.45 -1.18
C SER A 24 12.89 11.42 -2.26
N GLY A 25 11.62 11.08 -2.36
CA GLY A 25 11.12 9.97 -3.19
C GLY A 25 11.55 8.59 -2.69
N ARG A 26 12.12 8.50 -1.50
CA ARG A 26 12.50 7.26 -0.80
C ARG A 26 11.62 7.10 0.44
N TYR A 27 11.51 5.89 0.94
CA TYR A 27 10.92 5.67 2.27
C TYR A 27 11.79 6.38 3.31
N PRO A 28 11.25 7.33 4.07
CA PRO A 28 12.01 8.03 5.10
C PRO A 28 12.27 7.12 6.30
N ASP A 29 13.34 7.41 7.04
CA ASP A 29 13.64 6.71 8.28
C ASP A 29 12.61 7.00 9.38
N ASN A 30 11.95 8.18 9.31
CA ASN A 30 10.88 8.60 10.21
C ASN A 30 9.56 8.82 9.47
N LEU A 31 8.74 7.77 9.41
CA LEU A 31 7.42 7.81 8.76
C LEU A 31 6.44 8.78 9.43
N ILE A 32 6.58 9.04 10.72
CA ILE A 32 5.67 9.96 11.45
C ILE A 32 5.94 11.41 11.05
N GLU A 33 7.21 11.77 10.88
CA GLU A 33 7.60 13.09 10.39
C GLU A 33 7.08 13.32 8.95
N GLU A 34 7.17 12.30 8.12
CA GLU A 34 6.67 12.37 6.74
C GLU A 34 5.16 12.59 6.67
N ILE A 35 4.38 12.05 7.59
CA ILE A 35 2.94 12.36 7.69
C ILE A 35 2.71 13.86 7.86
N GLY A 36 3.49 14.53 8.73
CA GLY A 36 3.42 15.97 8.92
C GLY A 36 3.76 16.75 7.63
N ASN A 37 4.77 16.30 6.90
CA ASN A 37 5.11 16.88 5.60
C ASN A 37 3.97 16.73 4.58
N TYR A 38 3.32 15.56 4.52
CA TYR A 38 2.14 15.35 3.67
C TYR A 38 0.97 16.26 4.06
N GLU A 39 0.71 16.45 5.36
CA GLU A 39 -0.33 17.38 5.84
C GLU A 39 -0.06 18.82 5.40
N ALA A 40 1.18 19.29 5.55
CA ALA A 40 1.58 20.63 5.14
C ALA A 40 1.37 20.86 3.65
N VAL A 41 1.81 19.92 2.81
CA VAL A 41 1.62 19.99 1.35
C VAL A 41 0.14 19.92 0.97
N ALA A 42 -0.62 19.01 1.59
CA ALA A 42 -2.05 18.87 1.34
C ALA A 42 -2.83 20.15 1.68
N SER A 43 -2.42 20.88 2.71
CA SER A 43 -3.04 22.16 3.06
C SER A 43 -2.89 23.22 1.98
N VAL A 44 -1.68 23.36 1.43
CA VAL A 44 -1.41 24.30 0.32
C VAL A 44 -2.20 23.92 -0.93
N LEU A 45 -2.21 22.62 -1.29
CA LEU A 45 -2.94 22.13 -2.45
C LEU A 45 -4.46 22.31 -2.29
N ALA A 46 -4.99 22.09 -1.08
CA ALA A 46 -6.42 22.24 -0.79
C ALA A 46 -6.92 23.69 -0.94
N HIS A 47 -6.04 24.68 -0.71
CA HIS A 47 -6.37 26.09 -0.93
C HIS A 47 -6.23 26.51 -2.39
N SER A 48 -5.27 25.92 -3.13
CA SER A 48 -4.86 26.45 -4.44
C SER A 48 -5.45 25.69 -5.63
N LEU A 49 -5.93 24.46 -5.44
CA LEU A 49 -6.46 23.64 -6.51
C LEU A 49 -7.99 23.58 -6.49
N ASP A 50 -8.57 23.57 -7.69
CA ASP A 50 -9.98 23.22 -7.87
C ASP A 50 -10.13 21.72 -8.08
N PHE A 51 -10.92 21.07 -7.22
CA PHE A 51 -11.19 19.64 -7.24
C PHE A 51 -12.54 19.33 -6.61
N ASP A 52 -13.12 18.19 -6.95
CA ASP A 52 -14.45 17.78 -6.47
C ASP A 52 -14.40 16.84 -5.29
N ILE A 53 -13.35 16.02 -5.18
CA ILE A 53 -13.22 14.97 -4.16
C ILE A 53 -11.76 14.76 -3.78
N ILE A 54 -11.54 14.38 -2.52
CA ILE A 54 -10.25 13.97 -1.98
C ILE A 54 -10.24 12.44 -1.90
N HIS A 55 -9.18 11.82 -2.41
CA HIS A 55 -9.01 10.38 -2.36
C HIS A 55 -7.65 10.03 -1.75
N SER A 56 -7.66 9.46 -0.54
CA SER A 56 -6.46 9.08 0.21
C SER A 56 -6.27 7.57 0.24
N HIS A 57 -5.02 7.13 0.07
CA HIS A 57 -4.66 5.72 0.02
C HIS A 57 -3.77 5.33 1.19
N ASP A 58 -4.24 4.41 2.01
CA ASP A 58 -3.56 3.88 3.20
C ASP A 58 -3.21 4.93 4.27
N TRP A 59 -2.85 4.46 5.43
CA TRP A 59 -2.74 5.22 6.67
C TRP A 59 -1.80 6.43 6.62
N LEU A 60 -0.73 6.37 5.82
CA LEU A 60 0.23 7.48 5.68
C LEU A 60 -0.40 8.73 5.08
N THR A 61 -1.46 8.58 4.27
CA THR A 61 -2.12 9.71 3.59
C THR A 61 -3.43 10.13 4.24
N TYR A 62 -3.95 9.37 5.20
CA TYR A 62 -5.23 9.71 5.85
C TYR A 62 -5.19 11.07 6.57
N PRO A 63 -4.16 11.41 7.36
CA PRO A 63 -4.09 12.71 8.02
C PRO A 63 -4.10 13.86 7.02
N ALA A 64 -3.32 13.76 5.93
CA ALA A 64 -3.32 14.75 4.85
C ALA A 64 -4.69 14.91 4.18
N GLY A 65 -5.40 13.80 3.93
CA GLY A 65 -6.76 13.82 3.39
C GLY A 65 -7.77 14.46 4.32
N VAL A 66 -7.71 14.13 5.60
CA VAL A 66 -8.57 14.72 6.64
C VAL A 66 -8.34 16.23 6.72
N PHE A 67 -7.08 16.66 6.71
CA PHE A 67 -6.72 18.07 6.77
C PHE A 67 -7.19 18.84 5.53
N ALA A 68 -6.99 18.25 4.33
CA ALA A 68 -7.48 18.83 3.08
C ALA A 68 -9.01 18.95 3.08
N LYS A 69 -9.74 17.98 3.63
CA LYS A 69 -11.20 18.05 3.81
C LYS A 69 -11.62 19.21 4.73
N GLN A 70 -10.93 19.39 5.85
CA GLN A 70 -11.24 20.48 6.79
C GLN A 70 -11.05 21.86 6.15
N ILE A 71 -10.05 22.02 5.30
CA ILE A 71 -9.74 23.27 4.61
C ILE A 71 -10.72 23.54 3.47
N SER A 72 -10.92 22.56 2.59
CA SER A 72 -11.67 22.75 1.34
C SER A 72 -13.18 22.55 1.47
N GLY A 73 -13.62 21.85 2.52
CA GLY A 73 -15.01 21.40 2.67
C GLY A 73 -15.42 20.30 1.67
N LYS A 74 -14.50 19.80 0.85
CA LYS A 74 -14.77 18.76 -0.15
C LYS A 74 -14.84 17.38 0.49
N PRO A 75 -15.64 16.46 -0.06
CA PRO A 75 -15.76 15.10 0.46
C PRO A 75 -14.44 14.32 0.39
N LEU A 76 -14.18 13.55 1.44
CA LEU A 76 -13.02 12.65 1.54
C LEU A 76 -13.47 11.21 1.37
N CYS A 77 -12.83 10.49 0.47
CA CYS A 77 -12.89 9.05 0.36
C CYS A 77 -11.52 8.45 0.67
N ILE A 78 -11.46 7.43 1.50
CA ILE A 78 -10.21 6.69 1.75
C ILE A 78 -10.25 5.30 1.15
N HIS A 79 -9.10 4.81 0.71
CA HIS A 79 -8.93 3.49 0.15
C HIS A 79 -7.99 2.67 1.03
N VAL A 80 -8.49 1.59 1.56
CA VAL A 80 -7.78 0.69 2.47
C VAL A 80 -7.24 -0.48 1.67
N HIS A 81 -5.93 -0.47 1.40
CA HIS A 81 -5.25 -1.59 0.73
C HIS A 81 -4.82 -2.67 1.72
N ALA A 82 -4.42 -2.27 2.92
CA ALA A 82 -4.13 -3.15 4.04
C ALA A 82 -4.24 -2.35 5.35
N THR A 83 -4.59 -3.02 6.43
CA THR A 83 -4.56 -2.45 7.77
C THR A 83 -3.28 -2.85 8.51
N ASP A 84 -3.03 -2.24 9.67
CA ASP A 84 -1.90 -2.65 10.50
C ASP A 84 -2.06 -4.09 11.04
N PHE A 85 -3.29 -4.59 11.17
CA PHE A 85 -3.54 -6.01 11.47
C PHE A 85 -2.92 -6.94 10.41
N ASP A 86 -3.00 -6.56 9.12
CA ASP A 86 -2.42 -7.35 8.03
C ASP A 86 -0.88 -7.25 8.03
N ARG A 87 -0.35 -6.05 8.30
CA ARG A 87 1.09 -5.78 8.27
C ARG A 87 1.84 -6.41 9.44
N SER A 88 1.21 -6.45 10.62
CA SER A 88 1.81 -6.90 11.89
C SER A 88 1.43 -8.32 12.30
N ARG A 89 0.65 -9.03 11.47
CA ARG A 89 0.03 -10.34 11.84
C ARG A 89 -0.77 -10.26 13.14
N GLY A 90 -1.44 -9.13 13.36
CA GLY A 90 -2.29 -8.90 14.53
C GLY A 90 -1.59 -8.26 15.73
N ASN A 91 -0.25 -8.08 15.70
CA ASN A 91 0.48 -7.33 16.72
C ASN A 91 0.51 -5.83 16.36
N VAL A 92 -0.64 -5.19 16.49
CA VAL A 92 -0.90 -3.85 15.97
C VAL A 92 -0.07 -2.78 16.69
N ASN A 93 0.54 -1.88 15.93
CA ASN A 93 1.20 -0.68 16.47
C ASN A 93 0.13 0.33 16.92
N PRO A 94 0.10 0.73 18.21
CA PRO A 94 -0.94 1.63 18.73
C PRO A 94 -1.01 2.98 18.00
N THR A 95 0.12 3.54 17.58
CA THR A 95 0.18 4.82 16.87
C THR A 95 -0.44 4.68 15.46
N VAL A 96 -0.05 3.64 14.72
CA VAL A 96 -0.61 3.38 13.38
C VAL A 96 -2.11 3.10 13.48
N PHE A 97 -2.54 2.29 14.45
CA PHE A 97 -3.95 2.02 14.69
C PHE A 97 -4.75 3.30 14.98
N ALA A 98 -4.21 4.21 15.78
CA ALA A 98 -4.87 5.48 16.09
C ALA A 98 -5.04 6.35 14.84
N ILE A 99 -4.02 6.44 13.99
CA ILE A 99 -4.06 7.18 12.72
C ILE A 99 -5.08 6.54 11.76
N GLU A 100 -5.04 5.22 11.58
CA GLU A 100 -6.00 4.50 10.75
C GLU A 100 -7.43 4.72 11.22
N LYS A 101 -7.68 4.53 12.51
CA LYS A 101 -9.00 4.70 13.12
C LYS A 101 -9.54 6.12 12.94
N ARG A 102 -8.72 7.13 13.23
CA ARG A 102 -9.11 8.54 13.04
C ARG A 102 -9.47 8.84 11.59
N GLY A 103 -8.61 8.44 10.63
CA GLY A 103 -8.87 8.62 9.20
C GLY A 103 -10.18 7.96 8.76
N MET A 104 -10.43 6.72 9.23
CA MET A 104 -11.67 5.99 8.96
C MET A 104 -12.91 6.64 9.58
N GLN A 105 -12.80 7.28 10.74
CA GLN A 105 -13.91 7.96 11.38
C GLN A 105 -14.27 9.28 10.68
N GLU A 106 -13.27 10.05 10.28
CA GLU A 106 -13.44 11.40 9.72
C GLU A 106 -13.73 11.44 8.21
N THR A 107 -13.51 10.34 7.49
CA THR A 107 -13.82 10.24 6.05
C THR A 107 -15.34 10.11 5.79
N ASP A 108 -15.80 10.51 4.62
CA ASP A 108 -17.20 10.36 4.20
C ASP A 108 -17.50 8.95 3.71
N HIS A 109 -16.54 8.30 3.03
CA HIS A 109 -16.68 6.93 2.56
C HIS A 109 -15.35 6.17 2.60
N ILE A 110 -15.44 4.84 2.76
CA ILE A 110 -14.31 3.93 2.83
C ILE A 110 -14.43 2.88 1.74
N MET A 111 -13.42 2.78 0.89
CA MET A 111 -13.26 1.69 -0.07
C MET A 111 -12.24 0.69 0.44
N CYS A 112 -12.60 -0.58 0.48
CA CYS A 112 -11.70 -1.67 0.87
C CYS A 112 -11.42 -2.57 -0.33
N VAL A 113 -10.18 -2.99 -0.52
CA VAL A 113 -9.78 -3.83 -1.66
C VAL A 113 -10.35 -5.25 -1.64
N SER A 114 -10.93 -5.67 -0.53
CA SER A 114 -11.55 -6.99 -0.40
C SER A 114 -12.63 -7.03 0.68
N ASN A 115 -13.49 -8.04 0.62
CA ASN A 115 -14.46 -8.30 1.69
C ASN A 115 -13.80 -8.63 3.03
N LEU A 116 -12.60 -9.22 3.01
CA LEU A 116 -11.81 -9.47 4.22
C LEU A 116 -11.38 -8.15 4.87
N THR A 117 -10.81 -7.25 4.08
CA THR A 117 -10.40 -5.91 4.55
C THR A 117 -11.61 -5.12 5.06
N ARG A 118 -12.75 -5.17 4.32
CA ARG A 118 -14.01 -4.55 4.75
C ARG A 118 -14.46 -5.06 6.12
N ARG A 119 -14.42 -6.37 6.34
CA ARG A 119 -14.76 -6.98 7.63
C ARG A 119 -13.84 -6.50 8.74
N THR A 120 -12.53 -6.48 8.50
CA THR A 120 -11.55 -5.95 9.46
C THR A 120 -11.84 -4.50 9.84
N VAL A 121 -12.14 -3.63 8.86
CA VAL A 121 -12.49 -2.22 9.10
C VAL A 121 -13.74 -2.10 9.98
N ILE A 122 -14.77 -2.88 9.70
CA ILE A 122 -16.02 -2.84 10.49
C ILE A 122 -15.79 -3.39 11.90
N GLU A 123 -15.20 -4.58 12.02
CA GLU A 123 -15.12 -5.31 13.29
C GLU A 123 -14.01 -4.79 14.23
N LYS A 124 -12.83 -4.44 13.67
CA LYS A 124 -11.66 -4.06 14.46
C LYS A 124 -11.58 -2.55 14.72
N TYR A 125 -12.04 -1.73 13.80
CA TYR A 125 -12.04 -0.27 13.95
C TYR A 125 -13.38 0.29 14.40
N GLY A 126 -14.45 -0.52 14.38
CA GLY A 126 -15.80 -0.12 14.82
C GLY A 126 -16.47 0.87 13.86
N ILE A 127 -16.24 0.74 12.57
CA ILE A 127 -16.79 1.63 11.55
C ILE A 127 -18.18 1.16 11.10
N ASP A 128 -19.10 2.12 10.91
CA ASP A 128 -20.44 1.86 10.40
C ASP A 128 -20.38 1.15 9.03
N PRO A 129 -20.99 -0.04 8.89
CA PRO A 129 -20.99 -0.81 7.63
C PRO A 129 -21.54 -0.04 6.42
N ARG A 130 -22.44 0.94 6.63
CA ARG A 130 -23.02 1.78 5.57
C ARG A 130 -22.00 2.71 4.92
N LYS A 131 -20.93 3.02 5.66
CA LYS A 131 -19.82 3.89 5.22
C LYS A 131 -18.74 3.13 4.45
N VAL A 132 -18.81 1.78 4.39
CA VAL A 132 -17.74 0.93 3.87
C VAL A 132 -18.22 0.07 2.70
N SER A 133 -17.56 0.22 1.55
CA SER A 133 -17.77 -0.64 0.38
C SER A 133 -16.53 -1.46 0.03
N THR A 134 -16.72 -2.52 -0.74
CA THR A 134 -15.63 -3.30 -1.33
C THR A 134 -15.44 -2.88 -2.79
N VAL A 135 -14.22 -2.46 -3.12
CA VAL A 135 -13.80 -2.15 -4.49
C VAL A 135 -12.51 -2.92 -4.76
N HIS A 136 -12.60 -3.99 -5.52
CA HIS A 136 -11.43 -4.83 -5.81
C HIS A 136 -10.41 -4.07 -6.66
N ASN A 137 -9.13 -4.33 -6.40
CA ASN A 137 -8.06 -3.85 -7.27
C ASN A 137 -8.22 -4.46 -8.67
N ALA A 138 -7.87 -3.66 -9.67
CA ALA A 138 -7.87 -4.07 -11.06
C ALA A 138 -6.49 -3.82 -11.70
N VAL A 139 -6.27 -4.44 -12.83
CA VAL A 139 -5.12 -4.20 -13.70
C VAL A 139 -5.62 -3.94 -15.11
N GLU A 140 -4.89 -3.13 -15.86
CA GLU A 140 -5.13 -2.99 -17.28
C GLU A 140 -4.69 -4.27 -18.00
N PRO A 141 -5.54 -4.92 -18.80
CA PRO A 141 -5.14 -6.08 -19.57
C PRO A 141 -4.01 -5.74 -20.54
N LEU A 142 -3.07 -6.67 -20.71
CA LEU A 142 -2.03 -6.49 -21.73
C LEU A 142 -2.65 -6.51 -23.13
N ALA A 143 -2.36 -5.50 -23.94
CA ALA A 143 -2.89 -5.38 -25.29
C ALA A 143 -2.47 -6.55 -26.21
N ASN A 144 -1.25 -7.05 -26.03
CA ASN A 144 -0.67 -8.13 -26.82
C ASN A 144 -0.03 -9.19 -25.91
N PRO A 145 -0.81 -10.09 -25.32
CA PRO A 145 -0.25 -11.16 -24.46
C PRO A 145 0.67 -12.12 -25.22
N GLU A 146 0.61 -12.17 -26.57
CA GLU A 146 1.45 -13.01 -27.42
C GLU A 146 2.90 -12.51 -27.52
N GLU A 147 3.17 -11.25 -27.21
CA GLU A 147 4.55 -10.71 -27.12
C GLU A 147 5.37 -11.36 -26.01
N PHE A 148 4.70 -11.95 -25.03
CA PHE A 148 5.35 -12.74 -23.98
C PHE A 148 5.52 -14.18 -24.42
N GLN A 149 6.54 -14.44 -25.25
CA GLN A 149 6.85 -15.79 -25.71
C GLN A 149 7.07 -16.73 -24.52
N LYS A 150 6.30 -17.80 -24.46
CA LYS A 150 6.55 -18.91 -23.55
C LYS A 150 7.85 -19.59 -23.95
N HIS A 151 8.92 -19.30 -23.24
CA HIS A 151 10.16 -20.07 -23.42
C HIS A 151 9.88 -21.53 -23.01
N PRO A 152 10.09 -22.49 -23.88
CA PRO A 152 9.91 -23.90 -23.53
C PRO A 152 10.91 -24.27 -22.43
N ARG A 153 10.39 -24.58 -21.26
CA ARG A 153 11.18 -25.04 -20.11
C ARG A 153 10.83 -26.46 -19.81
N LYS A 154 11.83 -27.27 -19.44
CA LYS A 154 11.61 -28.63 -18.96
C LYS A 154 10.93 -28.64 -17.60
N ASP A 155 11.31 -27.68 -16.74
CA ASP A 155 10.80 -27.57 -15.37
C ASP A 155 9.60 -26.64 -15.28
N LYS A 156 8.64 -27.00 -14.43
CA LYS A 156 7.56 -26.09 -14.01
C LYS A 156 8.16 -25.04 -13.10
N LEU A 157 7.89 -23.76 -13.38
CA LEU A 157 8.37 -22.64 -12.58
C LEU A 157 7.27 -22.15 -11.63
N VAL A 158 7.56 -22.18 -10.32
CA VAL A 158 6.71 -21.61 -9.29
C VAL A 158 7.41 -20.37 -8.75
N THR A 159 6.79 -19.20 -8.90
CA THR A 159 7.42 -17.92 -8.58
C THR A 159 6.70 -17.21 -7.44
N PHE A 160 7.46 -16.81 -6.43
CA PHE A 160 7.07 -15.76 -5.48
C PHE A 160 7.57 -14.43 -6.04
N LEU A 161 6.66 -13.47 -6.27
CA LEU A 161 7.00 -12.13 -6.74
C LEU A 161 6.47 -11.10 -5.74
N GLY A 162 7.36 -10.30 -5.15
CA GLY A 162 6.97 -9.26 -4.21
C GLY A 162 8.02 -8.92 -3.18
N ARG A 163 7.66 -8.00 -2.25
CA ARG A 163 8.54 -7.68 -1.13
C ARG A 163 8.75 -8.90 -0.23
N ILE A 164 9.99 -9.16 0.14
CA ILE A 164 10.35 -10.28 1.03
C ILE A 164 10.27 -9.79 2.47
N THR A 165 9.04 -9.62 2.94
CA THR A 165 8.68 -9.10 4.26
C THR A 165 7.71 -10.03 4.97
N MET A 166 7.56 -9.87 6.28
CA MET A 166 6.68 -10.69 7.11
C MET A 166 5.22 -10.73 6.60
N GLN A 167 4.70 -9.59 6.12
CA GLN A 167 3.35 -9.47 5.58
C GLN A 167 3.09 -10.41 4.39
N LYS A 168 4.12 -10.65 3.55
CA LYS A 168 4.00 -11.49 2.34
C LYS A 168 4.23 -12.98 2.60
N GLY A 169 4.66 -13.35 3.81
CA GLY A 169 4.82 -14.73 4.24
C GLY A 169 5.85 -15.54 3.47
N PRO A 170 7.05 -15.03 3.18
CA PRO A 170 8.05 -15.71 2.36
C PRO A 170 8.51 -17.04 2.95
N GLU A 171 8.48 -17.19 4.28
CA GLU A 171 8.80 -18.45 4.95
C GLU A 171 7.84 -19.59 4.56
N TYR A 172 6.55 -19.30 4.35
CA TYR A 172 5.59 -20.30 3.91
C TYR A 172 5.88 -20.77 2.49
N PHE A 173 6.37 -19.86 1.64
CA PHE A 173 6.79 -20.23 0.28
C PHE A 173 7.98 -21.18 0.30
N VAL A 174 9.01 -20.91 1.12
CA VAL A 174 10.20 -21.80 1.26
C VAL A 174 9.80 -23.16 1.83
N GLU A 175 8.95 -23.18 2.86
CA GLU A 175 8.47 -24.44 3.46
C GLU A 175 7.64 -25.27 2.45
N ALA A 176 6.76 -24.60 1.70
CA ALA A 176 5.96 -25.26 0.66
C ALA A 176 6.87 -25.82 -0.44
N ALA A 177 7.89 -25.06 -0.88
CA ALA A 177 8.87 -25.48 -1.87
C ALA A 177 9.58 -26.78 -1.43
N ALA A 178 10.08 -26.82 -0.20
CA ALA A 178 10.74 -28.01 0.34
C ALA A 178 9.82 -29.25 0.34
N ARG A 179 8.55 -29.07 0.74
CA ARG A 179 7.56 -30.18 0.76
C ARG A 179 7.21 -30.70 -0.63
N VAL A 180 7.16 -29.83 -1.64
CA VAL A 180 6.87 -30.21 -3.01
C VAL A 180 8.08 -30.92 -3.63
N LEU A 181 9.27 -30.34 -3.48
CA LEU A 181 10.51 -30.91 -4.05
C LEU A 181 10.85 -32.28 -3.48
N ALA A 182 10.43 -32.57 -2.25
CA ALA A 182 10.55 -33.91 -1.67
C ALA A 182 9.64 -34.98 -2.30
N LYS A 183 8.66 -34.57 -3.15
CA LYS A 183 7.63 -35.46 -3.71
C LYS A 183 7.57 -35.43 -5.23
N THR A 184 8.17 -34.45 -5.88
CA THR A 184 7.97 -34.21 -7.31
C THR A 184 9.23 -33.65 -7.94
N ASP A 185 9.69 -34.27 -9.02
CA ASP A 185 10.75 -33.76 -9.87
C ASP A 185 10.22 -32.76 -10.92
N GLY A 186 11.13 -32.05 -11.58
CA GLY A 186 10.79 -31.13 -12.68
C GLY A 186 10.06 -29.87 -12.24
N VAL A 187 10.25 -29.46 -11.00
CA VAL A 187 9.72 -28.20 -10.46
C VAL A 187 10.87 -27.33 -9.95
N ARG A 188 10.81 -26.04 -10.27
CA ARG A 188 11.76 -25.04 -9.79
C ARG A 188 11.02 -23.91 -9.07
N PHE A 189 11.48 -23.56 -7.90
CA PHE A 189 10.94 -22.43 -7.13
C PHE A 189 11.88 -21.24 -7.25
N VAL A 190 11.31 -20.07 -7.52
CA VAL A 190 12.06 -18.81 -7.64
C VAL A 190 11.40 -17.76 -6.74
N MET A 191 12.21 -17.08 -5.93
CA MET A 191 11.78 -15.93 -5.14
C MET A 191 12.39 -14.67 -5.74
N ALA A 192 11.53 -13.78 -6.25
CA ALA A 192 11.92 -12.53 -6.90
C ALA A 192 11.41 -11.34 -6.08
N GLY A 193 12.34 -10.49 -5.63
CA GLY A 193 12.05 -9.31 -4.84
C GLY A 193 13.17 -8.97 -3.85
N SER A 194 12.91 -7.99 -3.00
CA SER A 194 13.81 -7.56 -1.92
C SER A 194 13.00 -7.33 -0.63
N GLY A 195 13.67 -7.23 0.51
CA GLY A 195 13.05 -6.95 1.80
C GLY A 195 13.91 -7.40 2.98
N ASP A 196 13.47 -7.01 4.17
CA ASP A 196 14.14 -7.25 5.44
C ASP A 196 14.31 -8.74 5.81
N MET A 197 13.51 -9.62 5.20
CA MET A 197 13.60 -11.05 5.44
C MET A 197 14.47 -11.80 4.40
N MET A 198 15.11 -11.13 3.43
CA MET A 198 15.89 -11.79 2.37
C MET A 198 16.96 -12.74 2.92
N GLU A 199 17.81 -12.24 3.81
CA GLU A 199 18.88 -13.05 4.42
C GLU A 199 18.33 -14.26 5.18
N LYS A 200 17.26 -14.06 5.94
CA LYS A 200 16.58 -15.13 6.67
C LYS A 200 16.07 -16.21 5.71
N MET A 201 15.51 -15.82 4.56
CA MET A 201 14.99 -16.75 3.56
C MET A 201 16.10 -17.54 2.87
N ILE A 202 17.24 -16.89 2.56
CA ILE A 202 18.42 -17.58 2.02
C ILE A 202 18.91 -18.65 3.01
N ARG A 203 19.05 -18.29 4.29
CA ARG A 203 19.48 -19.22 5.33
C ARG A 203 18.47 -20.36 5.55
N LEU A 204 17.17 -20.08 5.44
CA LEU A 204 16.11 -21.09 5.57
C LEU A 204 16.13 -22.05 4.39
N ALA A 205 16.25 -21.55 3.17
CA ALA A 205 16.30 -22.38 1.96
C ALA A 205 17.55 -23.29 1.93
N ALA A 206 18.69 -22.79 2.42
CA ALA A 206 19.94 -23.58 2.48
C ALA A 206 19.88 -24.76 3.50
N LYS A 207 18.90 -24.75 4.40
CA LYS A 207 18.71 -25.83 5.41
C LYS A 207 17.70 -26.90 4.96
N LYS A 208 17.04 -26.70 3.84
CA LYS A 208 15.99 -27.58 3.31
C LYS A 208 16.49 -28.43 2.15
#